data_687a2dbbae663e628073c295c44f4997
#
_entry.id   687a2dbbae663e628073c295c44f4997
#
_cell.length_a   1.000
_cell.length_b   1.000
_cell.length_c   1.000
_cell.angle_alpha   90.00
_cell.angle_beta   90.00
_cell.angle_gamma   90.00
#
_symmetry.space_group_name_H-M   'P 1'
#
loop_
_entity.id
_entity.type
_entity.pdbx_description
1 polymer ?
#
loop_
_entity_poly.entity_id
_entity_poly.type
_entity_poly.pdbx_seq_one_letter_code
_entity_poly.pdbx_strand_id
1 'polypeptide(L)'
;MILREDVQLKFYVMKKLFVLIVLMAGIVWGAEAQSKGITFEQTKEWKKVLKKAKKEKKLIFIDCYTSWCGPCKMLSSQVFTREDVGNQFNADFVNVKYDMEKDADGVMLKDKFEVKAFPTLVFVDPNTQQVVHKMVGAGSAEWLMEGGKIAKDPQNNLRGLTKRYEAGERNTDLLSRYLTALSSAYMQEKQGAVAAEYLNALSDDEIVTKDNWELIKKN
;
A
#
# COMPACT_ATOMS: atom_id res chain seq x y z
N MET A 1 20.89 -13.60 -69.48
CA MET A 1 21.70 -13.60 -68.21
C MET A 1 21.37 -12.39 -67.31
N ILE A 2 20.64 -11.41 -67.79
CA ILE A 2 20.31 -10.12 -67.06
C ILE A 2 19.11 -10.25 -66.12
N LEU A 3 18.14 -11.15 -66.36
CA LEU A 3 16.89 -11.29 -65.56
C LEU A 3 17.08 -11.96 -64.20
N ARG A 4 18.19 -12.57 -63.87
CA ARG A 4 18.45 -13.27 -62.62
C ARG A 4 19.01 -12.38 -61.52
N GLU A 5 19.71 -11.33 -61.89
CA GLU A 5 20.32 -10.35 -60.96
C GLU A 5 19.23 -9.40 -60.36
N ASP A 6 18.28 -8.99 -61.21
CA ASP A 6 17.19 -8.11 -60.77
C ASP A 6 16.26 -8.76 -59.73
N VAL A 7 16.02 -10.05 -59.85
CA VAL A 7 15.22 -10.81 -58.90
C VAL A 7 15.92 -10.99 -57.56
N GLN A 8 17.25 -11.25 -57.58
CA GLN A 8 18.06 -11.37 -56.36
C GLN A 8 18.16 -10.05 -55.61
N LEU A 9 18.32 -8.93 -56.35
CA LEU A 9 18.37 -7.61 -55.76
C LEU A 9 17.03 -7.21 -55.12
N LYS A 10 15.90 -7.49 -55.77
CA LYS A 10 14.57 -7.27 -55.21
C LYS A 10 14.31 -8.09 -53.93
N PHE A 11 14.73 -9.36 -53.93
CA PHE A 11 14.61 -10.22 -52.74
C PHE A 11 15.49 -9.72 -51.57
N TYR A 12 16.69 -9.24 -51.87
CA TYR A 12 17.60 -8.71 -50.87
C TYR A 12 17.06 -7.40 -50.25
N VAL A 13 16.52 -6.49 -51.08
CA VAL A 13 15.90 -5.24 -50.64
C VAL A 13 14.65 -5.51 -49.82
N MET A 14 13.80 -6.45 -50.25
CA MET A 14 12.59 -6.85 -49.51
C MET A 14 12.94 -7.47 -48.15
N LYS A 15 13.97 -8.34 -48.06
CA LYS A 15 14.43 -8.86 -46.75
C LYS A 15 14.94 -7.77 -45.82
N LYS A 16 15.72 -6.80 -46.31
CA LYS A 16 16.19 -5.67 -45.49
C LYS A 16 15.02 -4.79 -45.04
N LEU A 17 14.04 -4.52 -45.93
CA LEU A 17 12.85 -3.77 -45.57
C LEU A 17 12.01 -4.46 -44.50
N PHE A 18 11.87 -5.80 -44.61
CA PHE A 18 11.14 -6.62 -43.63
C PHE A 18 11.81 -6.65 -42.26
N VAL A 19 13.15 -6.75 -42.23
CA VAL A 19 13.94 -6.68 -40.98
C VAL A 19 13.84 -5.29 -40.34
N LEU A 20 13.85 -4.21 -41.14
CA LEU A 20 13.66 -2.85 -40.63
C LEU A 20 12.25 -2.61 -40.08
N ILE A 21 11.20 -3.16 -40.72
CA ILE A 21 9.82 -3.08 -40.24
C ILE A 21 9.66 -3.87 -38.93
N VAL A 22 10.26 -5.05 -38.80
CA VAL A 22 10.22 -5.87 -37.57
C VAL A 22 10.99 -5.20 -36.44
N LEU A 23 12.13 -4.53 -36.71
CA LEU A 23 12.87 -3.75 -35.74
C LEU A 23 12.12 -2.49 -35.31
N MET A 24 11.39 -1.83 -36.20
CA MET A 24 10.56 -0.67 -35.85
C MET A 24 9.30 -1.07 -35.07
N ALA A 25 8.69 -2.23 -35.35
CA ALA A 25 7.56 -2.75 -34.60
C ALA A 25 7.93 -3.19 -33.16
N GLY A 26 9.20 -3.57 -32.93
CA GLY A 26 9.72 -3.91 -31.60
C GLY A 26 9.95 -2.72 -30.66
N ILE A 27 9.98 -1.49 -31.17
CA ILE A 27 10.25 -0.28 -30.37
C ILE A 27 8.96 0.34 -29.81
N VAL A 28 7.77 -0.10 -30.25
CA VAL A 28 6.47 0.48 -29.82
C VAL A 28 5.90 -0.22 -28.57
N TRP A 29 6.53 -1.27 -28.07
CA TRP A 29 6.14 -1.92 -26.81
C TRP A 29 6.97 -1.34 -25.65
N GLY A 30 6.47 -0.31 -25.00
CA GLY A 30 7.06 0.12 -23.74
C GLY A 30 6.91 1.58 -23.35
N ALA A 31 6.17 2.39 -24.07
CA ALA A 31 5.74 3.69 -23.55
C ALA A 31 4.33 3.55 -22.94
N GLU A 32 4.19 2.76 -21.87
CA GLU A 32 3.14 3.05 -20.91
C GLU A 32 3.48 4.45 -20.40
N ALA A 33 2.63 5.42 -20.75
CA ALA A 33 2.69 6.75 -20.18
C ALA A 33 2.64 6.56 -18.66
N GLN A 34 3.79 6.69 -18.02
CA GLN A 34 3.96 6.54 -16.58
C GLN A 34 3.00 7.55 -15.95
N SER A 35 1.86 7.07 -15.44
CA SER A 35 0.85 7.93 -14.84
C SER A 35 1.50 8.59 -13.64
N LYS A 36 1.62 9.92 -13.71
CA LYS A 36 2.04 10.69 -12.53
C LYS A 36 1.05 10.39 -11.40
N GLY A 37 1.55 9.81 -10.31
CA GLY A 37 0.77 9.49 -9.12
C GLY A 37 0.13 8.09 -9.09
N ILE A 38 -0.66 7.85 -8.04
CA ILE A 38 -1.34 6.57 -7.82
C ILE A 38 -2.47 6.38 -8.84
N THR A 39 -2.44 5.24 -9.53
CA THR A 39 -3.53 4.81 -10.42
C THR A 39 -4.55 4.01 -9.60
N PHE A 40 -5.71 4.59 -9.39
CA PHE A 40 -6.82 3.93 -8.69
C PHE A 40 -7.71 3.16 -9.66
N GLU A 41 -8.20 1.99 -9.21
CA GLU A 41 -9.17 1.19 -9.94
C GLU A 41 -10.45 1.99 -10.23
N GLN A 42 -10.96 1.85 -11.45
CA GLN A 42 -12.22 2.49 -11.84
C GLN A 42 -13.43 1.75 -11.25
N THR A 43 -13.29 0.43 -11.02
CA THR A 43 -14.37 -0.35 -10.42
C THR A 43 -14.44 -0.11 -8.91
N LYS A 44 -15.67 0.08 -8.42
CA LYS A 44 -15.98 0.15 -7.00
C LYS A 44 -16.51 -1.19 -6.45
N GLU A 45 -16.57 -2.23 -7.29
CA GLU A 45 -17.04 -3.54 -6.87
C GLU A 45 -15.92 -4.30 -6.14
N TRP A 46 -16.08 -4.49 -4.84
CA TRP A 46 -15.08 -5.15 -3.99
C TRP A 46 -14.68 -6.53 -4.49
N LYS A 47 -15.64 -7.32 -4.98
CA LYS A 47 -15.36 -8.66 -5.55
C LYS A 47 -14.42 -8.59 -6.76
N LYS A 48 -14.53 -7.58 -7.61
CA LYS A 48 -13.65 -7.40 -8.77
C LYS A 48 -12.24 -6.96 -8.33
N VAL A 49 -12.15 -6.06 -7.34
CA VAL A 49 -10.87 -5.63 -6.75
C VAL A 49 -10.14 -6.84 -6.14
N LEU A 50 -10.84 -7.66 -5.33
CA LEU A 50 -10.27 -8.90 -4.78
C LEU A 50 -9.75 -9.85 -5.86
N LYS A 51 -10.55 -10.08 -6.91
CA LYS A 51 -10.16 -10.96 -8.03
C LYS A 51 -8.89 -10.47 -8.72
N LYS A 52 -8.80 -9.16 -8.97
CA LYS A 52 -7.62 -8.53 -9.58
C LYS A 52 -6.39 -8.68 -8.68
N ALA A 53 -6.49 -8.33 -7.41
CA ALA A 53 -5.38 -8.40 -6.46
C ALA A 53 -4.85 -9.83 -6.27
N LYS A 54 -5.75 -10.84 -6.21
CA LYS A 54 -5.36 -12.26 -6.20
C LYS A 54 -4.60 -12.66 -7.46
N LYS A 55 -5.08 -12.25 -8.64
CA LYS A 55 -4.43 -12.54 -9.93
C LYS A 55 -3.03 -11.92 -10.01
N GLU A 56 -2.88 -10.67 -9.54
CA GLU A 56 -1.62 -9.94 -9.55
C GLU A 56 -0.71 -10.28 -8.36
N LYS A 57 -1.19 -11.06 -7.39
CA LYS A 57 -0.49 -11.40 -6.13
C LYS A 57 -0.02 -10.17 -5.36
N LYS A 58 -0.84 -9.11 -5.37
CA LYS A 58 -0.59 -7.85 -4.67
C LYS A 58 -1.53 -7.68 -3.48
N LEU A 59 -1.08 -6.95 -2.46
CA LEU A 59 -1.99 -6.42 -1.44
C LEU A 59 -2.91 -5.37 -2.07
N ILE A 60 -4.04 -5.12 -1.42
CA ILE A 60 -4.95 -4.04 -1.80
C ILE A 60 -4.65 -2.83 -0.91
N PHE A 61 -4.40 -1.68 -1.52
CA PHE A 61 -4.39 -0.39 -0.84
C PHE A 61 -5.74 0.30 -1.02
N ILE A 62 -6.35 0.71 0.09
CA ILE A 62 -7.66 1.36 0.13
C ILE A 62 -7.52 2.75 0.74
N ASP A 63 -7.85 3.79 -0.02
CA ASP A 63 -8.12 5.13 0.51
C ASP A 63 -9.59 5.20 0.94
N CYS A 64 -9.81 5.17 2.26
CA CYS A 64 -11.13 5.32 2.89
C CYS A 64 -11.38 6.80 3.15
N TYR A 65 -12.23 7.42 2.35
CA TYR A 65 -12.49 8.87 2.40
C TYR A 65 -13.97 9.19 2.51
N THR A 66 -14.28 10.47 2.74
CA THR A 66 -15.61 11.06 2.55
C THR A 66 -15.51 12.33 1.73
N SER A 67 -16.59 12.71 1.04
CA SER A 67 -16.59 13.87 0.14
C SER A 67 -16.39 15.22 0.86
N TRP A 68 -16.70 15.31 2.15
CA TRP A 68 -16.53 16.50 2.98
C TRP A 68 -15.17 16.59 3.68
N CYS A 69 -14.37 15.52 3.67
CA CYS A 69 -13.10 15.43 4.40
C CYS A 69 -12.00 16.29 3.76
N GLY A 70 -11.60 17.36 4.44
CA GLY A 70 -10.52 18.26 4.00
C GLY A 70 -9.16 17.58 3.87
N PRO A 71 -8.66 16.87 4.92
CA PRO A 71 -7.40 16.15 4.84
C PRO A 71 -7.36 15.07 3.75
N CYS A 72 -8.50 14.43 3.41
CA CYS A 72 -8.59 13.48 2.31
C CYS A 72 -8.35 14.16 0.95
N LYS A 73 -8.91 15.36 0.77
CA LYS A 73 -8.69 16.17 -0.44
C LYS A 73 -7.22 16.58 -0.58
N MET A 74 -6.56 16.91 0.53
CA MET A 74 -5.12 17.23 0.56
C MET A 74 -4.29 16.02 0.11
N LEU A 75 -4.51 14.81 0.65
CA LEU A 75 -3.84 13.59 0.19
C LEU A 75 -4.06 13.37 -1.31
N SER A 76 -5.31 13.46 -1.78
CA SER A 76 -5.65 13.24 -3.18
C SER A 76 -4.96 14.23 -4.13
N SER A 77 -4.80 15.49 -3.75
CA SER A 77 -4.27 16.54 -4.62
C SER A 77 -2.76 16.73 -4.53
N GLN A 78 -2.15 16.45 -3.38
CA GLN A 78 -0.75 16.78 -3.11
C GLN A 78 0.15 15.56 -2.93
N VAL A 79 -0.39 14.42 -2.48
CA VAL A 79 0.39 13.23 -2.18
C VAL A 79 0.18 12.14 -3.23
N PHE A 80 -1.07 11.77 -3.50
CA PHE A 80 -1.36 10.70 -4.46
C PHE A 80 -1.00 11.04 -5.90
N THR A 81 -0.85 12.32 -6.23
CA THR A 81 -0.44 12.80 -7.56
C THR A 81 1.07 12.79 -7.78
N ARG A 82 1.87 12.54 -6.75
CA ARG A 82 3.33 12.51 -6.88
C ARG A 82 3.79 11.27 -7.65
N GLU A 83 4.78 11.44 -8.49
CA GLU A 83 5.34 10.37 -9.32
C GLU A 83 6.03 9.28 -8.50
N ASP A 84 6.81 9.64 -7.48
CA ASP A 84 7.50 8.69 -6.61
C ASP A 84 6.50 7.82 -5.82
N VAL A 85 5.42 8.41 -5.32
CA VAL A 85 4.32 7.70 -4.66
C VAL A 85 3.62 6.77 -5.65
N GLY A 86 3.30 7.27 -6.84
CA GLY A 86 2.69 6.47 -7.91
C GLY A 86 3.54 5.28 -8.31
N ASN A 87 4.85 5.48 -8.50
CA ASN A 87 5.78 4.42 -8.86
C ASN A 87 5.78 3.28 -7.84
N GLN A 88 5.83 3.59 -6.54
CA GLN A 88 5.78 2.58 -5.50
C GLN A 88 4.40 1.90 -5.42
N PHE A 89 3.33 2.69 -5.33
CA PHE A 89 2.00 2.13 -5.06
C PHE A 89 1.44 1.34 -6.24
N ASN A 90 1.69 1.76 -7.48
CA ASN A 90 1.26 1.03 -8.68
C ASN A 90 2.03 -0.28 -8.87
N ALA A 91 3.31 -0.32 -8.48
CA ALA A 91 4.11 -1.54 -8.50
C ALA A 91 3.65 -2.55 -7.42
N ASP A 92 3.35 -2.08 -6.21
CA ASP A 92 3.20 -2.90 -5.02
C ASP A 92 1.76 -3.30 -4.69
N PHE A 93 0.78 -2.50 -5.11
CA PHE A 93 -0.61 -2.65 -4.69
C PHE A 93 -1.61 -2.63 -5.85
N VAL A 94 -2.78 -3.20 -5.62
CA VAL A 94 -4.00 -2.83 -6.34
C VAL A 94 -4.65 -1.70 -5.54
N ASN A 95 -4.67 -0.51 -6.11
CA ASN A 95 -5.10 0.70 -5.42
C ASN A 95 -6.58 0.97 -5.69
N VAL A 96 -7.37 1.20 -4.66
CA VAL A 96 -8.78 1.57 -4.78
C VAL A 96 -9.13 2.64 -3.75
N LYS A 97 -10.12 3.47 -4.07
CA LYS A 97 -10.64 4.46 -3.13
C LYS A 97 -12.16 4.37 -3.03
N TYR A 98 -12.66 4.46 -1.81
CA TYR A 98 -14.10 4.40 -1.53
C TYR A 98 -14.56 5.63 -0.74
N ASP A 99 -15.64 6.24 -1.19
CA ASP A 99 -16.41 7.13 -0.31
C ASP A 99 -17.18 6.25 0.69
N MET A 100 -16.80 6.33 1.96
CA MET A 100 -17.30 5.46 3.03
C MET A 100 -18.76 5.76 3.43
N GLU A 101 -19.38 6.76 2.80
CA GLU A 101 -20.78 7.14 3.04
C GLU A 101 -21.64 6.98 1.80
N LYS A 102 -21.06 6.97 0.59
CA LYS A 102 -21.80 6.99 -0.69
C LYS A 102 -21.61 5.75 -1.54
N ASP A 103 -20.42 5.16 -1.58
CA ASP A 103 -20.17 3.95 -2.34
C ASP A 103 -20.75 2.74 -1.59
N ALA A 104 -21.58 1.92 -2.24
CA ALA A 104 -22.25 0.78 -1.59
C ALA A 104 -21.26 -0.18 -0.91
N ASP A 105 -20.17 -0.56 -1.62
CA ASP A 105 -19.13 -1.38 -1.03
C ASP A 105 -18.29 -0.58 -0.01
N GLY A 106 -18.17 0.75 -0.14
CA GLY A 106 -17.53 1.63 0.81
C GLY A 106 -18.20 1.57 2.19
N VAL A 107 -19.53 1.68 2.24
CA VAL A 107 -20.33 1.57 3.47
C VAL A 107 -20.11 0.22 4.15
N MET A 108 -20.14 -0.88 3.39
CA MET A 108 -19.89 -2.23 3.92
C MET A 108 -18.43 -2.38 4.42
N LEU A 109 -17.46 -1.84 3.70
CA LEU A 109 -16.04 -1.92 4.06
C LEU A 109 -15.68 -1.03 5.24
N LYS A 110 -16.40 0.08 5.47
CA LYS A 110 -16.26 0.92 6.65
C LYS A 110 -16.44 0.10 7.93
N ASP A 111 -17.52 -0.67 8.01
CA ASP A 111 -17.80 -1.52 9.17
C ASP A 111 -16.80 -2.69 9.24
N LYS A 112 -16.58 -3.38 8.11
CA LYS A 112 -15.67 -4.52 8.03
C LYS A 112 -14.25 -4.21 8.50
N PHE A 113 -13.73 -3.03 8.19
CA PHE A 113 -12.35 -2.62 8.53
C PHE A 113 -12.29 -1.65 9.71
N GLU A 114 -13.41 -1.45 10.40
CA GLU A 114 -13.52 -0.56 11.57
C GLU A 114 -12.94 0.83 11.29
N VAL A 115 -13.42 1.48 10.22
CA VAL A 115 -13.01 2.82 9.84
C VAL A 115 -13.78 3.84 10.67
N LYS A 116 -13.11 4.47 11.64
CA LYS A 116 -13.73 5.40 12.62
C LYS A 116 -13.43 6.86 12.35
N ALA A 117 -12.45 7.16 11.51
CA ALA A 117 -12.01 8.52 11.18
C ALA A 117 -11.55 8.61 9.71
N PHE A 118 -11.41 9.84 9.17
CA PHE A 118 -11.02 10.06 7.78
C PHE A 118 -9.89 11.07 7.64
N PRO A 119 -8.94 10.83 6.72
CA PRO A 119 -8.80 9.60 5.92
C PRO A 119 -8.32 8.42 6.77
N THR A 120 -8.71 7.22 6.39
CA THR A 120 -8.09 5.97 6.85
C THR A 120 -7.53 5.22 5.66
N LEU A 121 -6.25 4.89 5.72
CA LEU A 121 -5.52 4.16 4.70
C LEU A 121 -5.38 2.70 5.14
N VAL A 122 -5.96 1.77 4.39
CA VAL A 122 -6.04 0.36 4.77
C VAL A 122 -5.30 -0.50 3.76
N PHE A 123 -4.48 -1.42 4.25
CA PHE A 123 -3.81 -2.43 3.44
C PHE A 123 -4.39 -3.81 3.75
N VAL A 124 -4.86 -4.52 2.72
CA VAL A 124 -5.62 -5.77 2.87
C VAL A 124 -4.94 -6.91 2.10
N ASP A 125 -4.83 -8.05 2.74
CA ASP A 125 -4.48 -9.30 2.07
C ASP A 125 -5.70 -9.82 1.28
N PRO A 126 -5.63 -9.93 -0.05
CA PRO A 126 -6.77 -10.33 -0.86
C PRO A 126 -7.22 -11.79 -0.62
N ASN A 127 -6.33 -12.66 -0.13
CA ASN A 127 -6.64 -14.07 0.11
C ASN A 127 -7.46 -14.27 1.38
N THR A 128 -7.05 -13.62 2.46
CA THR A 128 -7.71 -13.70 3.77
C THR A 128 -8.77 -12.62 3.97
N GLN A 129 -8.73 -11.57 3.16
CA GLN A 129 -9.53 -10.36 3.30
C GLN A 129 -9.39 -9.67 4.67
N GLN A 130 -8.25 -9.85 5.31
CA GLN A 130 -7.92 -9.23 6.58
C GLN A 130 -7.00 -8.02 6.37
N VAL A 131 -7.16 -7.03 7.23
CA VAL A 131 -6.24 -5.88 7.30
C VAL A 131 -4.86 -6.37 7.74
N VAL A 132 -3.83 -6.03 6.98
CA VAL A 132 -2.43 -6.28 7.35
C VAL A 132 -1.79 -5.05 7.97
N HIS A 133 -2.20 -3.85 7.52
CA HIS A 133 -1.74 -2.58 8.09
C HIS A 133 -2.82 -1.51 7.92
N LYS A 134 -2.85 -0.54 8.83
CA LYS A 134 -3.81 0.57 8.82
C LYS A 134 -3.15 1.84 9.34
N MET A 135 -3.44 2.96 8.70
CA MET A 135 -2.96 4.29 9.09
C MET A 135 -4.12 5.26 9.06
N VAL A 136 -4.26 6.11 10.07
CA VAL A 136 -5.32 7.11 10.16
C VAL A 136 -4.72 8.51 10.11
N GLY A 137 -5.36 9.38 9.36
CA GLY A 137 -4.92 10.76 9.15
C GLY A 137 -4.19 10.95 7.82
N ALA A 138 -3.77 12.18 7.59
CA ALA A 138 -3.04 12.60 6.41
C ALA A 138 -1.61 13.00 6.79
N GLY A 139 -0.65 12.57 5.98
CA GLY A 139 0.76 12.85 6.16
C GLY A 139 1.48 13.20 4.86
N SER A 140 2.81 13.29 4.91
CA SER A 140 3.64 13.53 3.75
C SER A 140 3.70 12.32 2.81
N ALA A 141 4.27 12.51 1.62
CA ALA A 141 4.51 11.40 0.69
C ALA A 141 5.45 10.34 1.30
N GLU A 142 6.48 10.76 2.03
CA GLU A 142 7.42 9.88 2.69
C GLU A 142 6.72 9.03 3.76
N TRP A 143 5.82 9.64 4.57
CA TRP A 143 4.99 8.93 5.54
C TRP A 143 4.11 7.88 4.87
N LEU A 144 3.48 8.21 3.74
CA LEU A 144 2.65 7.26 2.99
C LEU A 144 3.48 6.12 2.38
N MET A 145 4.62 6.46 1.78
CA MET A 145 5.51 5.46 1.18
C MET A 145 6.11 4.50 2.22
N GLU A 146 6.46 5.02 3.39
CA GLU A 146 6.94 4.18 4.49
C GLU A 146 5.83 3.25 5.01
N GLY A 147 4.59 3.74 5.17
CA GLY A 147 3.44 2.92 5.48
C GLY A 147 3.20 1.79 4.47
N GLY A 148 3.39 2.08 3.19
CA GLY A 148 3.33 1.07 2.13
C GLY A 148 4.42 -0.01 2.25
N LYS A 149 5.65 0.37 2.60
CA LYS A 149 6.75 -0.59 2.86
C LYS A 149 6.43 -1.46 4.08
N ILE A 150 6.00 -0.84 5.18
CA ILE A 150 5.62 -1.56 6.40
C ILE A 150 4.48 -2.54 6.11
N ALA A 151 3.47 -2.16 5.34
CA ALA A 151 2.35 -3.03 4.99
C ALA A 151 2.79 -4.33 4.31
N LYS A 152 3.85 -4.27 3.50
CA LYS A 152 4.44 -5.43 2.80
C LYS A 152 5.33 -6.32 3.67
N ASP A 153 5.73 -5.84 4.84
CA ASP A 153 6.55 -6.62 5.77
C ASP A 153 5.66 -7.43 6.72
N PRO A 154 5.54 -8.77 6.55
CA PRO A 154 4.65 -9.59 7.36
C PRO A 154 5.09 -9.73 8.83
N GLN A 155 6.32 -9.32 9.17
CA GLN A 155 6.83 -9.34 10.55
C GLN A 155 6.56 -8.02 11.27
N ASN A 156 6.57 -6.90 10.55
CA ASN A 156 6.52 -5.56 11.12
C ASN A 156 5.25 -4.75 10.78
N ASN A 157 4.35 -5.27 9.92
CA ASN A 157 3.04 -4.66 9.77
C ASN A 157 2.16 -4.90 11.00
N LEU A 158 1.07 -4.15 11.15
CA LEU A 158 0.19 -4.23 12.32
C LEU A 158 -0.24 -5.66 12.66
N ARG A 159 -0.58 -6.47 11.64
CA ARG A 159 -0.99 -7.87 11.83
C ARG A 159 0.17 -8.75 12.31
N GLY A 160 1.36 -8.58 11.75
CA GLY A 160 2.56 -9.31 12.16
C GLY A 160 2.95 -9.01 13.61
N LEU A 161 2.99 -7.72 13.96
CA LEU A 161 3.26 -7.26 15.31
C LEU A 161 2.21 -7.78 16.32
N THR A 162 0.93 -7.75 15.94
CA THR A 162 -0.15 -8.32 16.76
C THR A 162 0.08 -9.81 17.03
N LYS A 163 0.40 -10.59 16.00
CA LYS A 163 0.63 -12.03 16.15
C LYS A 163 1.86 -12.34 17.05
N ARG A 164 2.94 -11.60 16.87
CA ARG A 164 4.16 -11.76 17.70
C ARG A 164 3.86 -11.42 19.16
N TYR A 165 3.13 -10.34 19.41
CA TYR A 165 2.68 -9.96 20.75
C TYR A 165 1.78 -11.04 21.38
N GLU A 166 0.79 -11.56 20.65
CA GLU A 166 -0.11 -12.63 21.09
C GLU A 166 0.62 -13.96 21.31
N ALA A 167 1.74 -14.20 20.61
CA ALA A 167 2.63 -15.34 20.84
C ALA A 167 3.53 -15.19 22.06
N GLY A 168 3.46 -14.07 22.80
CA GLY A 168 4.20 -13.84 24.05
C GLY A 168 5.50 -13.08 23.89
N GLU A 169 5.86 -12.57 22.70
CA GLU A 169 7.04 -11.73 22.53
C GLU A 169 6.86 -10.37 23.20
N ARG A 170 7.84 -9.97 24.06
CA ARG A 170 7.73 -8.76 24.92
C ARG A 170 8.99 -7.90 24.92
N ASN A 171 9.91 -8.08 23.94
CA ASN A 171 11.09 -7.21 23.87
C ASN A 171 10.71 -5.76 23.50
N THR A 172 11.54 -4.81 23.90
CA THR A 172 11.30 -3.37 23.75
C THR A 172 11.14 -2.93 22.29
N ASP A 173 11.88 -3.54 21.33
CA ASP A 173 11.76 -3.22 19.91
C ASP A 173 10.37 -3.61 19.37
N LEU A 174 9.90 -4.84 19.65
CA LEU A 174 8.54 -5.24 19.28
C LEU A 174 7.49 -4.30 19.87
N LEU A 175 7.58 -4.01 21.16
CA LEU A 175 6.58 -3.21 21.87
C LEU A 175 6.54 -1.78 21.33
N SER A 176 7.69 -1.16 21.10
CA SER A 176 7.77 0.17 20.49
C SER A 176 7.12 0.22 19.10
N ARG A 177 7.42 -0.76 18.25
CA ARG A 177 6.80 -0.87 16.91
C ARG A 177 5.30 -1.15 17.00
N TYR A 178 4.89 -2.02 17.89
CA TYR A 178 3.48 -2.40 18.04
C TYR A 178 2.65 -1.24 18.58
N LEU A 179 3.09 -0.56 19.63
CA LEU A 179 2.43 0.62 20.16
C LEU A 179 2.34 1.74 19.11
N THR A 180 3.40 1.96 18.33
CA THR A 180 3.39 2.91 17.21
C THR A 180 2.38 2.50 16.13
N ALA A 181 2.30 1.22 15.78
CA ALA A 181 1.35 0.72 14.78
C ALA A 181 -0.11 0.82 15.25
N LEU A 182 -0.38 0.55 16.55
CA LEU A 182 -1.70 0.71 17.17
C LEU A 182 -2.12 2.18 17.18
N SER A 183 -1.22 3.09 17.55
CA SER A 183 -1.43 4.54 17.51
C SER A 183 -1.76 5.01 16.09
N SER A 184 -0.95 4.64 15.11
CA SER A 184 -1.16 4.97 13.69
C SER A 184 -2.49 4.44 13.14
N ALA A 185 -2.94 3.29 13.64
CA ALA A 185 -4.22 2.68 13.28
C ALA A 185 -5.42 3.23 14.05
N TYR A 186 -5.21 4.22 14.95
CA TYR A 186 -6.24 4.79 15.82
C TYR A 186 -6.91 3.74 16.75
N MET A 187 -6.10 2.78 17.24
CA MET A 187 -6.52 1.70 18.13
C MET A 187 -6.14 2.00 19.59
N GLN A 188 -6.54 3.17 20.08
CA GLN A 188 -6.10 3.75 21.35
C GLN A 188 -6.41 2.88 22.56
N GLU A 189 -7.57 2.23 22.58
CA GLU A 189 -7.95 1.31 23.68
C GLU A 189 -6.99 0.12 23.77
N LYS A 190 -6.69 -0.53 22.63
CA LYS A 190 -5.73 -1.63 22.58
C LYS A 190 -4.31 -1.15 22.87
N GLN A 191 -3.92 0.01 22.38
CA GLN A 191 -2.64 0.64 22.68
C GLN A 191 -2.46 0.86 24.18
N GLY A 192 -3.46 1.45 24.86
CA GLY A 192 -3.43 1.65 26.30
C GLY A 192 -3.35 0.34 27.09
N ALA A 193 -4.09 -0.69 26.69
CA ALA A 193 -4.04 -2.00 27.35
C ALA A 193 -2.66 -2.66 27.21
N VAL A 194 -2.05 -2.62 26.03
CA VAL A 194 -0.71 -3.16 25.77
C VAL A 194 0.35 -2.39 26.56
N ALA A 195 0.26 -1.06 26.60
CA ALA A 195 1.18 -0.23 27.37
C ALA A 195 1.06 -0.48 28.87
N ALA A 196 -0.15 -0.60 29.40
CA ALA A 196 -0.39 -0.90 30.82
C ALA A 196 0.14 -2.30 31.20
N GLU A 197 -0.13 -3.32 30.37
CA GLU A 197 0.40 -4.67 30.58
C GLU A 197 1.93 -4.65 30.67
N TYR A 198 2.58 -3.95 29.74
CA TYR A 198 4.03 -3.84 29.71
C TYR A 198 4.58 -3.13 30.95
N LEU A 199 4.04 -1.96 31.29
CA LEU A 199 4.51 -1.17 32.45
C LEU A 199 4.31 -1.94 33.75
N ASN A 200 3.21 -2.64 33.93
CA ASN A 200 2.94 -3.47 35.12
C ASN A 200 3.88 -4.68 35.25
N ALA A 201 4.47 -5.13 34.16
CA ALA A 201 5.43 -6.24 34.17
C ALA A 201 6.88 -5.80 34.46
N LEU A 202 7.18 -4.49 34.39
CA LEU A 202 8.52 -3.96 34.66
C LEU A 202 8.75 -3.80 36.16
N SER A 203 9.98 -4.10 36.59
CA SER A 203 10.49 -3.68 37.93
C SER A 203 10.82 -2.18 37.92
N ASP A 204 10.95 -1.58 39.12
CA ASP A 204 11.29 -0.14 39.26
C ASP A 204 12.61 0.22 38.53
N ASP A 205 13.62 -0.70 38.56
CA ASP A 205 14.88 -0.48 37.86
C ASP A 205 14.75 -0.55 36.35
N GLU A 206 13.83 -1.37 35.82
CA GLU A 206 13.56 -1.49 34.39
C GLU A 206 12.79 -0.31 33.85
N ILE A 207 11.86 0.28 34.61
CA ILE A 207 11.06 1.44 34.22
C ILE A 207 11.95 2.63 33.87
N VAL A 208 13.03 2.85 34.65
CA VAL A 208 13.94 3.99 34.49
C VAL A 208 15.01 3.78 33.41
N THR A 209 15.05 2.62 32.74
CA THR A 209 15.98 2.43 31.62
C THR A 209 15.68 3.40 30.46
N LYS A 210 16.73 3.80 29.72
CA LYS A 210 16.59 4.73 28.62
C LYS A 210 15.55 4.26 27.58
N ASP A 211 15.59 2.96 27.24
CA ASP A 211 14.71 2.40 26.19
C ASP A 211 13.25 2.40 26.64
N ASN A 212 12.97 2.00 27.88
CA ASN A 212 11.63 2.04 28.42
C ASN A 212 11.12 3.48 28.60
N TRP A 213 11.99 4.40 29.03
CA TRP A 213 11.66 5.81 29.16
C TRP A 213 11.29 6.47 27.83
N GLU A 214 12.03 6.19 26.74
CA GLU A 214 11.68 6.66 25.40
C GLU A 214 10.38 6.04 24.87
N LEU A 215 10.12 4.78 25.19
CA LEU A 215 8.86 4.13 24.85
C LEU A 215 7.67 4.76 25.57
N ILE A 216 7.80 5.05 26.88
CA ILE A 216 6.76 5.70 27.70
C ILE A 216 6.44 7.10 27.18
N LYS A 217 7.48 7.91 26.87
CA LYS A 217 7.29 9.27 26.37
C LYS A 217 6.60 9.35 25.02
N LYS A 218 6.78 8.33 24.20
CA LYS A 218 6.28 8.32 22.82
C LYS A 218 4.82 7.87 22.73
N ASN A 219 4.30 7.16 23.72
CA ASN A 219 2.97 6.55 23.74
C ASN A 219 2.14 7.04 24.93
#